data_2d66dc9a8fbac17a6b76ab3f21668a7a
#
_entry.id   2d66dc9a8fbac17a6b76ab3f21668a7a
#
_cell.length_a   1.000
_cell.length_b   1.000
_cell.length_c   1.000
_cell.angle_alpha   90.00
_cell.angle_beta   90.00
_cell.angle_gamma   90.00
#
_symmetry.space_group_name_H-M   'P 1'
#
loop_
_entity.id
_entity.type
_entity.pdbx_description
1 polymer ?
#
loop_
_entity_poly.entity_id
_entity_poly.type
_entity_poly.pdbx_seq_one_letter_code
_entity_poly.pdbx_strand_id
1 'polypeptide(L)'
;MRFFNINIEGPDCSGKTTLYNRLHKETSFKYNIQDRSCMSMFVYAKMYGREDTSLWFDKVLDDLKRLDTLYIVLLPSESVVLDRLRVRGDDFQDEISVLDVRNHFRNISKMGFGSFPNVLVLEGDDLEKNVEVALSFIDALNDMPGQELIKSLVFNSGRNELIDVECKEVVDRSSLDLTVLDFPEEKEYFEKIEFEFFNKIFREFVGLNEHNKSQKHDSRRFIYTSDSCISMIHFLWRQNKLNVSASLRSSNVSKTLWADYEFLKILSVRAAKEMSLPEDIEINLTVNIRSAHIVP
;
A
#
# COMPACT_ATOMS: atom_id res chain seq x y z
N MET A 1 8.38 6.03 -3.56
CA MET A 1 7.28 6.81 -2.97
C MET A 1 5.99 6.08 -3.26
N ARG A 2 5.25 5.71 -2.23
CA ARG A 2 3.92 5.10 -2.37
C ARG A 2 2.88 6.19 -2.52
N PHE A 3 1.92 5.99 -3.44
CA PHE A 3 0.76 6.86 -3.47
C PHE A 3 -0.26 6.27 -2.50
N PHE A 4 -0.60 7.04 -1.48
CA PHE A 4 -1.64 6.64 -0.55
C PHE A 4 -2.98 7.26 -0.92
N ASN A 5 -4.02 6.44 -0.80
CA ASN A 5 -5.37 6.92 -0.59
C ASN A 5 -5.52 7.16 0.91
N ILE A 6 -5.75 8.38 1.32
CA ILE A 6 -5.87 8.76 2.73
C ILE A 6 -7.34 9.00 3.04
N ASN A 7 -7.90 8.17 3.91
CA ASN A 7 -9.27 8.29 4.38
C ASN A 7 -9.29 8.95 5.75
N ILE A 8 -9.90 10.13 5.86
CA ILE A 8 -10.06 10.82 7.13
C ILE A 8 -11.43 10.49 7.71
N GLU A 9 -11.44 9.90 8.88
CA GLU A 9 -12.59 9.33 9.55
C GLU A 9 -12.83 9.92 10.94
N GLY A 10 -14.01 9.72 11.48
CA GLY A 10 -14.39 10.18 12.82
C GLY A 10 -15.81 10.76 12.89
N PRO A 11 -16.30 11.10 14.09
CA PRO A 11 -17.65 11.65 14.30
C PRO A 11 -17.83 13.04 13.66
N ASP A 12 -19.04 13.50 13.56
CA ASP A 12 -19.30 14.89 13.22
C ASP A 12 -18.68 15.81 14.27
N CYS A 13 -18.36 17.03 13.89
CA CYS A 13 -17.68 18.02 14.73
C CYS A 13 -16.26 17.62 15.21
N SER A 14 -15.69 16.50 14.73
CA SER A 14 -14.31 16.11 15.09
C SER A 14 -13.21 16.97 14.45
N GLY A 15 -13.52 17.71 13.38
CA GLY A 15 -12.53 18.54 12.65
C GLY A 15 -11.95 17.89 11.39
N LYS A 16 -12.58 16.81 10.88
CA LYS A 16 -12.16 16.11 9.65
C LYS A 16 -11.89 17.02 8.47
N THR A 17 -12.87 17.86 8.13
CA THR A 17 -12.77 18.78 6.99
C THR A 17 -11.64 19.77 7.15
N THR A 18 -11.35 20.20 8.37
CA THR A 18 -10.22 21.10 8.66
C THR A 18 -8.90 20.37 8.46
N LEU A 19 -8.76 19.15 9.00
CA LEU A 19 -7.59 18.31 8.79
C LEU A 19 -7.40 17.98 7.29
N TYR A 20 -8.48 17.61 6.60
CA TYR A 20 -8.49 17.36 5.16
C TYR A 20 -7.88 18.53 4.36
N ASN A 21 -8.36 19.76 4.60
CA ASN A 21 -7.86 20.94 3.90
C ASN A 21 -6.39 21.23 4.24
N ARG A 22 -5.98 21.02 5.48
CA ARG A 22 -4.60 21.22 5.93
C ARG A 22 -3.66 20.18 5.30
N LEU A 23 -4.00 18.90 5.33
CA LEU A 23 -3.18 17.85 4.72
C LEU A 23 -3.04 18.05 3.21
N HIS A 24 -4.09 18.41 2.50
CA HIS A 24 -3.99 18.75 1.08
C HIS A 24 -3.00 19.86 0.81
N LYS A 25 -3.05 20.93 1.60
CA LYS A 25 -2.14 22.08 1.47
C LYS A 25 -0.69 21.70 1.78
N GLU A 26 -0.45 21.05 2.92
CA GLU A 26 0.89 20.68 3.38
C GLU A 26 1.56 19.64 2.47
N THR A 27 0.77 18.74 1.88
CA THR A 27 1.28 17.73 0.94
C THR A 27 1.28 18.20 -0.53
N SER A 28 0.96 19.47 -0.80
CA SER A 28 0.87 20.02 -2.16
C SER A 28 -0.03 19.17 -3.09
N PHE A 29 -1.14 18.68 -2.57
CA PHE A 29 -2.12 17.84 -3.29
C PHE A 29 -1.53 16.53 -3.86
N LYS A 30 -0.50 16.00 -3.23
CA LYS A 30 0.20 14.80 -3.69
C LYS A 30 -0.58 13.51 -3.48
N TYR A 31 -1.47 13.47 -2.50
CA TYR A 31 -2.25 12.30 -2.11
C TYR A 31 -3.72 12.44 -2.49
N ASN A 32 -4.39 11.30 -2.72
CA ASN A 32 -5.85 11.26 -2.84
C ASN A 32 -6.43 11.19 -1.42
N ILE A 33 -6.85 12.34 -0.89
CA ILE A 33 -7.42 12.43 0.45
C ILE A 33 -8.93 12.48 0.35
N GLN A 34 -9.63 11.71 1.18
CA GLN A 34 -11.09 11.66 1.24
C GLN A 34 -11.57 12.03 2.65
N ASP A 35 -12.61 12.87 2.73
CA ASP A 35 -13.35 13.15 3.97
C ASP A 35 -14.51 12.16 4.04
N ARG A 36 -14.36 11.10 4.84
CA ARG A 36 -15.20 9.91 4.99
C ARG A 36 -15.02 8.86 3.87
N SER A 37 -15.11 7.61 4.28
CA SER A 37 -15.03 6.44 3.39
C SER A 37 -15.90 5.28 3.92
N CYS A 38 -15.51 4.06 3.57
CA CYS A 38 -16.18 2.83 4.00
C CYS A 38 -16.31 2.70 5.53
N MET A 39 -15.36 3.22 6.31
CA MET A 39 -15.43 3.15 7.77
C MET A 39 -16.59 3.98 8.33
N SER A 40 -16.79 5.19 7.85
CA SER A 40 -17.99 5.99 8.18
C SER A 40 -19.27 5.25 7.78
N MET A 41 -19.33 4.68 6.58
CA MET A 41 -20.50 3.94 6.12
C MET A 41 -20.79 2.75 7.06
N PHE A 42 -19.76 2.01 7.48
CA PHE A 42 -19.89 0.92 8.44
C PHE A 42 -20.40 1.41 9.80
N VAL A 43 -19.82 2.49 10.35
CA VAL A 43 -20.23 3.04 11.65
C VAL A 43 -21.70 3.42 11.63
N TYR A 44 -22.12 4.19 10.62
CA TYR A 44 -23.51 4.63 10.52
C TYR A 44 -24.48 3.47 10.19
N ALA A 45 -24.09 2.52 9.34
CA ALA A 45 -24.90 1.33 9.07
C ALA A 45 -25.13 0.52 10.35
N LYS A 46 -24.09 0.32 11.15
CA LYS A 46 -24.18 -0.36 12.44
C LYS A 46 -25.05 0.39 13.46
N MET A 47 -24.86 1.70 13.56
CA MET A 47 -25.62 2.55 14.49
C MET A 47 -27.11 2.54 14.18
N TYR A 48 -27.47 2.61 12.89
CA TYR A 48 -28.87 2.63 12.44
C TYR A 48 -29.47 1.24 12.12
N GLY A 49 -28.75 0.15 12.40
CA GLY A 49 -29.22 -1.22 12.18
C GLY A 49 -29.53 -1.53 10.71
N ARG A 50 -28.74 -0.97 9.77
CA ARG A 50 -28.96 -1.17 8.32
C ARG A 50 -28.53 -2.57 7.89
N GLU A 51 -29.22 -3.14 6.90
CA GLU A 51 -28.97 -4.49 6.38
C GLU A 51 -27.60 -4.62 5.68
N ASP A 52 -27.04 -3.52 5.16
CA ASP A 52 -25.75 -3.49 4.46
C ASP A 52 -24.53 -3.36 5.38
N THR A 53 -24.71 -3.50 6.69
CA THR A 53 -23.62 -3.36 7.67
C THR A 53 -22.45 -4.31 7.41
N SER A 54 -22.72 -5.58 7.07
CA SER A 54 -21.68 -6.56 6.76
C SER A 54 -20.89 -6.21 5.51
N LEU A 55 -21.56 -5.69 4.48
CA LEU A 55 -20.92 -5.23 3.24
C LEU A 55 -19.88 -4.12 3.50
N TRP A 56 -20.26 -3.15 4.34
CA TRP A 56 -19.33 -2.06 4.68
C TRP A 56 -18.19 -2.51 5.56
N PHE A 57 -18.45 -3.46 6.47
CA PHE A 57 -17.38 -4.08 7.27
C PHE A 57 -16.35 -4.79 6.39
N ASP A 58 -16.80 -5.61 5.42
CA ASP A 58 -15.91 -6.31 4.50
C ASP A 58 -15.08 -5.33 3.65
N LYS A 59 -15.69 -4.24 3.18
CA LYS A 59 -14.96 -3.19 2.45
C LYS A 59 -13.90 -2.50 3.29
N VAL A 60 -14.17 -2.21 4.57
CA VAL A 60 -13.16 -1.66 5.49
C VAL A 60 -12.00 -2.65 5.65
N LEU A 61 -12.30 -3.95 5.84
CA LEU A 61 -11.26 -4.97 5.95
C LEU A 61 -10.43 -5.10 4.67
N ASP A 62 -11.04 -4.97 3.50
CA ASP A 62 -10.33 -5.01 2.23
C ASP A 62 -9.43 -3.78 2.07
N ASP A 63 -9.90 -2.59 2.44
CA ASP A 63 -9.08 -1.38 2.42
C ASP A 63 -7.90 -1.47 3.40
N LEU A 64 -8.11 -2.04 4.59
CA LEU A 64 -7.05 -2.21 5.59
C LEU A 64 -5.93 -3.17 5.15
N LYS A 65 -6.22 -4.09 4.24
CA LYS A 65 -5.22 -4.98 3.64
C LYS A 65 -4.44 -4.33 2.49
N ARG A 66 -4.86 -3.17 2.01
CA ARG A 66 -4.21 -2.48 0.90
C ARG A 66 -2.98 -1.72 1.40
N LEU A 67 -1.90 -1.81 0.62
CA LEU A 67 -0.63 -1.14 0.94
C LEU A 67 -0.62 0.32 0.50
N ASP A 68 -1.62 0.75 -0.27
CA ASP A 68 -1.77 2.10 -0.79
C ASP A 68 -2.86 2.91 -0.08
N THR A 69 -3.50 2.33 0.93
CA THR A 69 -4.63 2.95 1.64
C THR A 69 -4.29 3.16 3.12
N LEU A 70 -4.55 4.36 3.60
CA LEU A 70 -4.30 4.81 4.96
C LEU A 70 -5.58 5.37 5.56
N TYR A 71 -5.82 5.06 6.83
CA TYR A 71 -6.90 5.64 7.62
C TYR A 71 -6.35 6.57 8.71
N ILE A 72 -6.92 7.76 8.83
CA ILE A 72 -6.70 8.69 9.93
C ILE A 72 -8.03 8.91 10.63
N VAL A 73 -8.15 8.40 11.86
CA VAL A 73 -9.37 8.48 12.65
C VAL A 73 -9.23 9.57 13.70
N LEU A 74 -10.04 10.65 13.59
CA LEU A 74 -10.07 11.74 14.57
C LEU A 74 -11.07 11.44 15.67
N LEU A 75 -10.59 11.41 16.91
CA LEU A 75 -11.37 11.15 18.11
C LEU A 75 -11.05 12.22 19.19
N PRO A 76 -11.32 13.51 18.93
CA PRO A 76 -11.09 14.54 19.94
C PRO A 76 -11.92 14.27 21.20
N SER A 77 -11.63 14.98 22.29
CA SER A 77 -12.38 14.84 23.54
C SER A 77 -13.87 15.10 23.35
N GLU A 78 -14.70 14.49 24.20
CA GLU A 78 -16.15 14.66 24.15
C GLU A 78 -16.55 16.12 24.31
N SER A 79 -15.88 16.85 25.22
CA SER A 79 -16.10 18.28 25.44
C SER A 79 -15.90 19.10 24.17
N VAL A 80 -14.81 18.84 23.42
CA VAL A 80 -14.51 19.56 22.18
C VAL A 80 -15.54 19.26 21.09
N VAL A 81 -15.98 17.99 20.97
CA VAL A 81 -17.04 17.63 20.02
C VAL A 81 -18.35 18.34 20.34
N LEU A 82 -18.76 18.34 21.60
CA LEU A 82 -19.99 18.98 22.05
C LEU A 82 -19.94 20.50 21.89
N ASP A 83 -18.84 21.16 22.27
CA ASP A 83 -18.69 22.59 22.12
C ASP A 83 -18.75 23.01 20.63
N ARG A 84 -18.13 22.24 19.75
CA ARG A 84 -18.21 22.50 18.30
C ARG A 84 -19.61 22.25 17.75
N LEU A 85 -20.33 21.25 18.25
CA LEU A 85 -21.72 20.98 17.86
C LEU A 85 -22.62 22.14 18.26
N ARG A 86 -22.50 22.64 19.48
CA ARG A 86 -23.27 23.78 19.97
C ARG A 86 -23.03 25.07 19.18
N VAL A 87 -21.78 25.32 18.77
CA VAL A 87 -21.40 26.49 17.96
C VAL A 87 -21.90 26.36 16.53
N ARG A 88 -21.76 25.19 15.93
CA ARG A 88 -22.15 24.97 14.52
C ARG A 88 -23.65 24.86 14.35
N GLY A 89 -24.33 24.23 15.32
CA GLY A 89 -25.69 23.72 15.17
C GLY A 89 -25.71 22.49 14.22
N ASP A 90 -26.68 21.63 14.37
CA ASP A 90 -26.93 20.53 13.45
C ASP A 90 -28.41 20.13 13.53
N ASP A 91 -29.06 20.06 12.35
CA ASP A 91 -30.49 19.73 12.28
C ASP A 91 -30.75 18.23 12.43
N PHE A 92 -29.72 17.39 12.33
CA PHE A 92 -29.84 15.92 12.27
C PHE A 92 -29.21 15.22 13.46
N GLN A 93 -28.27 15.86 14.17
CA GLN A 93 -27.56 15.26 15.29
C GLN A 93 -27.67 16.12 16.56
N ASP A 94 -28.09 15.48 17.63
CA ASP A 94 -28.05 16.02 18.98
C ASP A 94 -26.76 15.60 19.72
N GLU A 95 -26.59 16.07 20.95
CA GLU A 95 -25.42 15.77 21.78
C GLU A 95 -25.26 14.26 22.05
N ILE A 96 -26.36 13.52 22.18
CA ILE A 96 -26.34 12.09 22.46
C ILE A 96 -25.89 11.33 21.22
N SER A 97 -26.50 11.59 20.07
CA SER A 97 -26.20 10.88 18.82
C SER A 97 -24.76 11.13 18.35
N VAL A 98 -24.22 12.35 18.48
CA VAL A 98 -22.83 12.60 18.09
C VAL A 98 -21.83 11.88 18.99
N LEU A 99 -22.11 11.76 20.30
CA LEU A 99 -21.28 11.00 21.22
C LEU A 99 -21.39 9.48 20.96
N ASP A 100 -22.57 8.98 20.61
CA ASP A 100 -22.74 7.58 20.20
C ASP A 100 -21.92 7.26 18.96
N VAL A 101 -21.95 8.11 17.92
CA VAL A 101 -21.10 7.97 16.74
C VAL A 101 -19.62 7.95 17.14
N ARG A 102 -19.19 8.89 18.01
CA ARG A 102 -17.81 8.93 18.50
C ARG A 102 -17.41 7.63 19.21
N ASN A 103 -18.28 7.12 20.06
CA ASN A 103 -18.04 5.86 20.77
C ASN A 103 -17.96 4.66 19.81
N HIS A 104 -18.76 4.64 18.74
CA HIS A 104 -18.66 3.62 17.71
C HIS A 104 -17.29 3.65 17.02
N PHE A 105 -16.79 4.84 16.60
CA PHE A 105 -15.44 4.96 16.03
C PHE A 105 -14.35 4.53 17.02
N ARG A 106 -14.47 4.94 18.30
CA ARG A 106 -13.53 4.55 19.35
C ARG A 106 -13.51 3.04 19.58
N ASN A 107 -14.68 2.40 19.60
CA ASN A 107 -14.80 0.96 19.77
C ASN A 107 -14.17 0.20 18.59
N ILE A 108 -14.42 0.61 17.36
CA ILE A 108 -13.84 0.02 16.15
C ILE A 108 -12.32 0.13 16.19
N SER A 109 -11.78 1.30 16.54
CA SER A 109 -10.34 1.50 16.67
C SER A 109 -9.74 0.58 17.74
N LYS A 110 -10.43 0.35 18.86
CA LYS A 110 -9.99 -0.55 19.94
C LYS A 110 -10.20 -2.04 19.62
N MET A 111 -11.18 -2.38 18.77
CA MET A 111 -11.50 -3.78 18.40
C MET A 111 -10.50 -4.40 17.40
N GLY A 112 -9.37 -3.81 17.16
CA GLY A 112 -8.28 -4.33 16.34
C GLY A 112 -7.95 -3.50 15.10
N PHE A 113 -8.83 -2.61 14.61
CA PHE A 113 -8.49 -1.78 13.45
C PHE A 113 -7.32 -0.83 13.73
N GLY A 114 -7.23 -0.28 14.95
CA GLY A 114 -6.09 0.57 15.35
C GLY A 114 -4.75 -0.18 15.49
N SER A 115 -4.73 -1.51 15.40
CA SER A 115 -3.49 -2.28 15.37
C SER A 115 -2.91 -2.44 13.96
N PHE A 116 -3.69 -2.12 12.93
CA PHE A 116 -3.15 -2.15 11.56
C PHE A 116 -2.15 -1.02 11.36
N PRO A 117 -1.01 -1.29 10.71
CA PRO A 117 0.07 -0.30 10.55
C PRO A 117 -0.35 0.91 9.71
N ASN A 118 -1.38 0.79 8.89
CA ASN A 118 -1.94 1.83 8.04
C ASN A 118 -3.15 2.56 8.67
N VAL A 119 -3.33 2.44 9.99
CA VAL A 119 -4.36 3.16 10.74
C VAL A 119 -3.72 4.05 11.80
N LEU A 120 -3.99 5.34 11.72
CA LEU A 120 -3.63 6.33 12.72
C LEU A 120 -4.87 6.79 13.49
N VAL A 121 -4.85 6.69 14.80
CA VAL A 121 -5.90 7.24 15.66
C VAL A 121 -5.38 8.50 16.35
N LEU A 122 -6.06 9.63 16.14
CA LEU A 122 -5.73 10.93 16.70
C LEU A 122 -6.76 11.29 17.78
N GLU A 123 -6.37 11.18 19.04
CA GLU A 123 -7.21 11.50 20.19
C GLU A 123 -6.94 12.93 20.73
N GLY A 124 -6.05 13.69 20.10
CA GLY A 124 -5.71 15.05 20.47
C GLY A 124 -6.73 16.09 20.01
N ASP A 125 -6.89 17.15 20.80
CA ASP A 125 -7.79 18.27 20.53
C ASP A 125 -7.12 19.39 19.71
N ASP A 126 -5.79 19.41 19.67
CA ASP A 126 -4.98 20.40 18.95
C ASP A 126 -4.83 20.02 17.48
N LEU A 127 -5.33 20.88 16.59
CA LEU A 127 -5.28 20.66 15.15
C LEU A 127 -3.84 20.66 14.62
N GLU A 128 -3.00 21.59 15.03
CA GLU A 128 -1.63 21.72 14.50
C GLU A 128 -0.81 20.47 14.86
N LYS A 129 -0.94 20.00 16.09
CA LYS A 129 -0.31 18.77 16.54
C LYS A 129 -0.86 17.55 15.79
N ASN A 130 -2.15 17.49 15.51
CA ASN A 130 -2.76 16.41 14.74
C ASN A 130 -2.25 16.40 13.29
N VAL A 131 -2.05 17.57 12.67
CA VAL A 131 -1.45 17.70 11.33
C VAL A 131 -0.02 17.20 11.34
N GLU A 132 0.81 17.62 12.30
CA GLU A 132 2.20 17.19 12.44
C GLU A 132 2.31 15.66 12.59
N VAL A 133 1.51 15.08 13.47
CA VAL A 133 1.49 13.61 13.69
C VAL A 133 1.03 12.88 12.44
N ALA A 134 0.01 13.38 11.73
CA ALA A 134 -0.49 12.77 10.50
C ALA A 134 0.58 12.80 9.39
N LEU A 135 1.27 13.94 9.20
CA LEU A 135 2.35 14.04 8.21
C LEU A 135 3.51 13.11 8.54
N SER A 136 3.96 13.09 9.79
CA SER A 136 5.02 12.18 10.24
C SER A 136 4.66 10.72 10.03
N PHE A 137 3.40 10.35 10.23
CA PHE A 137 2.90 8.99 10.00
C PHE A 137 2.88 8.63 8.51
N ILE A 138 2.42 9.54 7.64
CA ILE A 138 2.43 9.38 6.19
C ILE A 138 3.87 9.18 5.69
N ASP A 139 4.81 9.98 6.18
CA ASP A 139 6.22 9.88 5.80
C ASP A 139 6.85 8.57 6.26
N ALA A 140 6.61 8.17 7.53
CA ALA A 140 7.09 6.89 8.06
C ALA A 140 6.61 5.68 7.23
N LEU A 141 5.34 5.70 6.77
CA LEU A 141 4.83 4.63 5.92
C LEU A 141 5.38 4.69 4.49
N ASN A 142 5.69 5.88 3.96
CA ASN A 142 6.35 6.02 2.66
C ASN A 142 7.78 5.47 2.68
N ASP A 143 8.47 5.64 3.79
CA ASP A 143 9.86 5.21 3.97
C ASP A 143 9.96 3.73 4.37
N MET A 144 8.87 3.13 4.85
CA MET A 144 8.84 1.71 5.23
C MET A 144 9.00 0.81 4.00
N PRO A 145 9.93 -0.16 3.99
CA PRO A 145 10.04 -1.14 2.92
C PRO A 145 8.73 -1.92 2.68
N GLY A 146 8.43 -2.27 1.42
CA GLY A 146 7.19 -2.94 1.05
C GLY A 146 6.96 -4.25 1.77
N GLN A 147 8.00 -5.07 1.86
CA GLN A 147 7.99 -6.34 2.56
C GLN A 147 7.71 -6.18 4.07
N GLU A 148 8.23 -5.13 4.72
CA GLU A 148 7.98 -4.88 6.14
C GLU A 148 6.53 -4.47 6.39
N LEU A 149 5.95 -3.67 5.49
CA LEU A 149 4.54 -3.32 5.59
C LEU A 149 3.64 -4.55 5.40
N ILE A 150 3.91 -5.41 4.40
CA ILE A 150 3.17 -6.66 4.19
C ILE A 150 3.28 -7.55 5.42
N LYS A 151 4.49 -7.74 5.95
CA LYS A 151 4.73 -8.51 7.16
C LYS A 151 3.91 -7.99 8.33
N SER A 152 3.93 -6.68 8.55
CA SER A 152 3.15 -6.04 9.61
C SER A 152 1.64 -6.23 9.42
N LEU A 153 1.12 -6.14 8.19
CA LEU A 153 -0.29 -6.39 7.90
C LEU A 153 -0.69 -7.85 8.15
N VAL A 154 0.14 -8.82 7.75
CA VAL A 154 -0.14 -10.24 8.01
C VAL A 154 -0.20 -10.51 9.51
N PHE A 155 0.77 -10.02 10.29
CA PHE A 155 0.76 -10.20 11.74
C PHE A 155 -0.46 -9.57 12.41
N ASN A 156 -0.90 -8.40 11.95
CA ASN A 156 -2.03 -7.68 12.55
C ASN A 156 -3.40 -8.15 12.05
N SER A 157 -3.47 -8.90 10.94
CA SER A 157 -4.73 -9.42 10.41
C SER A 157 -5.36 -10.50 11.30
N GLY A 158 -4.59 -11.09 12.22
CA GLY A 158 -5.02 -12.20 13.07
C GLY A 158 -5.27 -13.52 12.32
N ARG A 159 -4.93 -13.59 11.03
CA ARG A 159 -5.18 -14.76 10.17
C ARG A 159 -3.93 -15.46 9.69
N ASN A 160 -2.74 -15.01 10.05
CA ASN A 160 -1.45 -15.51 9.54
C ASN A 160 -1.34 -15.54 8.00
N GLU A 161 -2.28 -14.93 7.29
CA GLU A 161 -2.32 -14.89 5.82
C GLU A 161 -3.09 -13.67 5.32
N LEU A 162 -2.58 -13.04 4.26
CA LEU A 162 -3.30 -12.08 3.43
C LEU A 162 -3.37 -12.64 2.00
N ILE A 163 -4.53 -12.44 1.36
CA ILE A 163 -4.78 -12.90 0.00
C ILE A 163 -4.82 -11.68 -0.94
N ASP A 164 -4.27 -11.85 -2.16
CA ASP A 164 -4.27 -10.84 -3.22
C ASP A 164 -3.67 -9.48 -2.78
N VAL A 165 -2.47 -9.53 -2.20
CA VAL A 165 -1.74 -8.34 -1.78
C VAL A 165 -0.98 -7.73 -2.96
N GLU A 166 -1.18 -6.43 -3.22
CA GLU A 166 -0.41 -5.66 -4.19
C GLU A 166 0.49 -4.64 -3.48
N CYS A 167 1.77 -4.62 -3.81
CA CYS A 167 2.72 -3.62 -3.35
C CYS A 167 3.40 -2.94 -4.53
N LYS A 168 3.50 -1.60 -4.48
CA LYS A 168 4.18 -0.77 -5.47
C LYS A 168 5.28 0.04 -4.80
N GLU A 169 6.45 0.04 -5.41
CA GLU A 169 7.56 0.87 -4.96
C GLU A 169 8.43 1.35 -6.14
N VAL A 170 9.13 2.46 -5.93
CA VAL A 170 10.20 2.90 -6.83
C VAL A 170 11.50 2.28 -6.35
N VAL A 171 12.21 1.59 -7.26
CA VAL A 171 13.45 0.90 -6.92
C VAL A 171 14.57 1.94 -6.73
N ASP A 172 15.10 2.01 -5.52
CA ASP A 172 16.31 2.79 -5.22
C ASP A 172 17.56 2.00 -5.62
N ARG A 173 18.20 2.42 -6.71
CA ARG A 173 19.40 1.76 -7.23
C ARG A 173 20.62 1.95 -6.35
N SER A 174 20.67 3.04 -5.57
CA SER A 174 21.84 3.37 -4.74
C SER A 174 21.99 2.43 -3.54
N SER A 175 20.90 1.79 -3.13
CA SER A 175 20.84 0.86 -2.00
C SER A 175 21.06 -0.60 -2.40
N LEU A 176 21.15 -0.92 -3.71
CA LEU A 176 21.23 -2.30 -4.18
C LEU A 176 22.67 -2.72 -4.47
N ASP A 177 23.12 -3.78 -3.80
CA ASP A 177 24.33 -4.50 -4.18
C ASP A 177 24.00 -5.49 -5.31
N LEU A 178 24.34 -5.11 -6.56
CA LEU A 178 24.07 -5.91 -7.73
C LEU A 178 24.99 -7.17 -7.84
N THR A 179 25.97 -7.30 -6.96
CA THR A 179 26.94 -8.38 -7.01
C THR A 179 26.56 -9.56 -6.13
N VAL A 180 25.66 -9.37 -5.19
CA VAL A 180 25.36 -10.34 -4.13
C VAL A 180 23.88 -10.68 -4.10
N LEU A 181 23.50 -11.78 -4.79
CA LEU A 181 22.33 -12.57 -4.42
C LEU A 181 22.77 -13.47 -3.26
N ASP A 182 22.94 -12.92 -2.07
CA ASP A 182 23.38 -13.69 -0.90
C ASP A 182 22.17 -14.31 -0.18
N PHE A 183 21.48 -15.18 -0.91
CA PHE A 183 20.39 -16.00 -0.37
C PHE A 183 20.78 -17.48 -0.55
N PRO A 184 21.57 -18.04 0.36
CA PRO A 184 22.13 -19.39 0.17
C PRO A 184 21.06 -20.46 -0.07
N GLU A 185 19.90 -20.33 0.55
CA GLU A 185 18.79 -21.31 0.43
C GLU A 185 17.99 -21.15 -0.87
N GLU A 186 17.89 -19.94 -1.43
CA GLU A 186 17.14 -19.63 -2.66
C GLU A 186 18.05 -19.38 -3.87
N LYS A 187 19.36 -19.44 -3.70
CA LYS A 187 20.33 -19.07 -4.74
C LYS A 187 20.11 -19.82 -6.04
N GLU A 188 20.00 -21.15 -6.00
CA GLU A 188 19.76 -21.99 -7.18
C GLU A 188 18.44 -21.63 -7.86
N TYR A 189 17.41 -21.32 -7.09
CA TYR A 189 16.11 -20.91 -7.57
C TYR A 189 16.16 -19.57 -8.31
N PHE A 190 16.81 -18.57 -7.76
CA PHE A 190 16.94 -17.25 -8.39
C PHE A 190 17.88 -17.29 -9.60
N GLU A 191 18.99 -18.01 -9.54
CA GLU A 191 19.88 -18.22 -10.68
C GLU A 191 19.17 -18.91 -11.86
N LYS A 192 18.28 -19.84 -11.58
CA LYS A 192 17.45 -20.49 -12.61
C LYS A 192 16.50 -19.48 -13.27
N ILE A 193 15.77 -18.67 -12.48
CA ILE A 193 14.85 -17.67 -13.04
C ILE A 193 15.63 -16.64 -13.85
N GLU A 194 16.75 -16.14 -13.33
CA GLU A 194 17.59 -15.16 -14.02
C GLU A 194 18.12 -15.75 -15.34
N PHE A 195 18.62 -16.98 -15.33
CA PHE A 195 19.11 -17.65 -16.52
C PHE A 195 18.00 -17.85 -17.56
N GLU A 196 16.83 -18.33 -17.16
CA GLU A 196 15.68 -18.52 -18.06
C GLU A 196 15.20 -17.19 -18.62
N PHE A 197 15.13 -16.15 -17.79
CA PHE A 197 14.74 -14.82 -18.18
C PHE A 197 15.67 -14.24 -19.24
N PHE A 198 16.97 -14.16 -18.99
CA PHE A 198 17.92 -13.56 -19.93
C PHE A 198 18.17 -14.42 -21.16
N ASN A 199 18.19 -15.74 -21.07
CA ASN A 199 18.51 -16.60 -22.20
C ASN A 199 17.32 -16.95 -23.08
N LYS A 200 16.12 -17.10 -22.54
CA LYS A 200 14.94 -17.45 -23.34
C LYS A 200 14.17 -16.20 -23.80
N ILE A 201 13.86 -15.32 -22.87
CA ILE A 201 12.93 -14.21 -23.14
C ILE A 201 13.68 -12.99 -23.66
N PHE A 202 14.77 -12.62 -23.01
CA PHE A 202 15.52 -11.43 -23.37
C PHE A 202 16.17 -11.55 -24.76
N ARG A 203 16.76 -12.68 -25.09
CA ARG A 203 17.34 -12.92 -26.42
C ARG A 203 16.29 -12.92 -27.53
N GLU A 204 15.13 -13.51 -27.31
CA GLU A 204 14.02 -13.42 -28.27
C GLU A 204 13.56 -11.97 -28.45
N PHE A 205 13.44 -11.22 -27.38
CA PHE A 205 13.05 -9.81 -27.42
C PHE A 205 14.10 -8.95 -28.13
N VAL A 206 15.38 -9.09 -27.84
CA VAL A 206 16.48 -8.36 -28.49
C VAL A 206 16.56 -8.78 -29.96
N GLY A 207 16.48 -10.07 -30.28
CA GLY A 207 16.50 -10.58 -31.66
C GLY A 207 15.33 -10.07 -32.50
N LEU A 208 14.13 -10.01 -31.94
CA LEU A 208 12.95 -9.44 -32.60
C LEU A 208 13.09 -7.93 -32.86
N ASN A 209 13.79 -7.20 -31.98
CA ASN A 209 14.01 -5.77 -32.12
C ASN A 209 15.15 -5.39 -33.08
N GLU A 210 16.15 -6.25 -33.29
CA GLU A 210 17.17 -6.01 -34.32
C GLU A 210 16.56 -6.03 -35.73
N HIS A 211 15.51 -6.78 -35.97
CA HIS A 211 14.80 -6.84 -37.24
C HIS A 211 13.79 -5.68 -37.41
N ASN A 212 13.27 -5.11 -36.32
CA ASN A 212 12.30 -4.02 -36.30
C ASN A 212 12.83 -2.77 -35.60
N LYS A 213 13.71 -2.03 -36.27
CA LYS A 213 14.38 -0.81 -35.71
C LYS A 213 13.43 0.27 -35.20
N SER A 214 12.16 0.26 -35.59
CA SER A 214 11.13 1.22 -35.15
C SER A 214 10.44 0.84 -33.83
N GLN A 215 10.62 -0.38 -33.34
CA GLN A 215 9.95 -0.88 -32.12
C GLN A 215 10.96 -1.26 -31.04
N LYS A 216 12.12 -0.62 -31.03
CA LYS A 216 13.29 -0.97 -30.24
C LYS A 216 13.03 -1.20 -28.75
N HIS A 217 11.88 -0.85 -28.22
CA HIS A 217 11.51 -1.01 -26.82
C HIS A 217 10.01 -1.26 -26.60
N ASP A 218 9.29 -1.80 -27.58
CA ASP A 218 7.92 -2.24 -27.35
C ASP A 218 7.89 -3.56 -26.55
N SER A 219 7.99 -3.44 -25.24
CA SER A 219 8.14 -4.53 -24.29
C SER A 219 6.83 -5.21 -23.90
N ARG A 220 5.72 -5.00 -24.60
CA ARG A 220 4.42 -5.62 -24.25
C ARG A 220 4.48 -7.15 -24.15
N ARG A 221 5.42 -7.78 -24.84
CA ARG A 221 5.61 -9.24 -24.87
C ARG A 221 6.77 -9.71 -23.99
N PHE A 222 7.36 -8.81 -23.24
CA PHE A 222 8.50 -9.10 -22.39
C PHE A 222 8.02 -9.70 -21.06
N ILE A 223 7.51 -10.92 -21.14
CA ILE A 223 6.85 -11.62 -20.04
C ILE A 223 7.57 -12.94 -19.80
N TYR A 224 8.07 -13.11 -18.58
CA TYR A 224 8.51 -14.42 -18.07
C TYR A 224 7.33 -15.08 -17.35
N THR A 225 7.15 -16.37 -17.54
CA THR A 225 6.17 -17.19 -16.82
C THR A 225 6.81 -18.47 -16.32
N SER A 226 6.39 -18.93 -15.13
CA SER A 226 6.92 -20.11 -14.46
C SER A 226 5.87 -20.80 -13.61
N ASP A 227 6.03 -22.08 -13.34
CA ASP A 227 5.23 -22.85 -12.38
C ASP A 227 5.72 -22.67 -10.92
N SER A 228 6.78 -21.89 -10.71
CA SER A 228 7.38 -21.64 -9.40
C SER A 228 6.63 -20.59 -8.57
N CYS A 229 7.16 -20.20 -7.40
CA CYS A 229 6.55 -19.16 -6.55
C CYS A 229 6.44 -17.83 -7.29
N ILE A 230 7.50 -17.38 -7.96
CA ILE A 230 7.43 -16.24 -8.89
C ILE A 230 6.85 -16.79 -10.20
N SER A 231 5.56 -16.61 -10.38
CA SER A 231 4.82 -17.19 -11.50
C SER A 231 4.85 -16.36 -12.76
N MET A 232 5.06 -15.05 -12.63
CA MET A 232 5.13 -14.13 -13.77
C MET A 232 6.01 -12.93 -13.43
N ILE A 233 6.80 -12.47 -14.41
CA ILE A 233 7.48 -11.17 -14.38
C ILE A 233 7.27 -10.50 -15.73
N HIS A 234 6.75 -9.29 -15.74
CA HIS A 234 6.52 -8.48 -16.94
C HIS A 234 7.31 -7.18 -16.85
N PHE A 235 8.08 -6.87 -17.88
CA PHE A 235 8.85 -5.63 -18.02
C PHE A 235 8.23 -4.78 -19.10
N LEU A 236 7.82 -3.56 -18.76
CA LEU A 236 7.18 -2.62 -19.66
C LEU A 236 7.87 -1.27 -19.60
N TRP A 237 8.63 -0.91 -20.62
CA TRP A 237 9.20 0.40 -20.74
C TRP A 237 8.23 1.37 -21.45
N ARG A 238 7.84 2.44 -20.76
CA ARG A 238 6.93 3.46 -21.27
C ARG A 238 7.23 4.80 -20.59
N GLN A 239 7.08 5.90 -21.36
CA GLN A 239 7.16 7.26 -20.83
C GLN A 239 8.45 7.52 -20.01
N ASN A 240 9.58 7.02 -20.47
CA ASN A 240 10.87 7.08 -19.78
C ASN A 240 10.87 6.43 -18.38
N LYS A 241 10.04 5.41 -18.16
CA LYS A 241 9.99 4.62 -16.93
C LYS A 241 10.00 3.13 -17.28
N LEU A 242 10.72 2.33 -16.49
CA LEU A 242 10.64 0.88 -16.56
C LEU A 242 9.64 0.40 -15.50
N ASN A 243 8.50 -0.10 -15.94
CA ASN A 243 7.51 -0.68 -15.06
C ASN A 243 7.71 -2.20 -15.03
N VAL A 244 7.97 -2.73 -13.86
CA VAL A 244 8.15 -4.16 -13.62
C VAL A 244 6.99 -4.65 -12.79
N SER A 245 6.26 -5.63 -13.31
CA SER A 245 5.16 -6.27 -12.58
C SER A 245 5.49 -7.74 -12.35
N ALA A 246 5.52 -8.16 -11.11
CA ALA A 246 5.72 -9.55 -10.74
C ALA A 246 4.49 -10.12 -10.05
N SER A 247 4.18 -11.39 -10.31
CA SER A 247 3.13 -12.14 -9.61
C SER A 247 3.74 -13.31 -8.88
N LEU A 248 3.53 -13.35 -7.58
CA LEU A 248 3.92 -14.45 -6.70
C LEU A 248 2.68 -15.27 -6.36
N ARG A 249 2.75 -16.59 -6.57
CA ARG A 249 1.68 -17.50 -6.17
C ARG A 249 1.52 -17.56 -4.66
N SER A 250 2.65 -17.57 -3.94
CA SER A 250 2.70 -17.50 -2.49
C SER A 250 4.06 -16.95 -2.03
N SER A 251 4.11 -16.33 -0.85
CA SER A 251 5.36 -15.93 -0.21
C SER A 251 5.23 -16.03 1.30
N ASN A 252 6.24 -16.62 1.95
CA ASN A 252 6.34 -16.65 3.41
C ASN A 252 6.95 -15.34 3.89
N VAL A 253 6.13 -14.51 4.54
CA VAL A 253 6.54 -13.16 4.97
C VAL A 253 7.63 -13.15 6.03
N SER A 254 7.84 -14.26 6.73
CA SER A 254 8.89 -14.40 7.74
C SER A 254 10.22 -14.89 7.19
N LYS A 255 10.21 -15.53 6.00
CA LYS A 255 11.38 -16.22 5.45
C LYS A 255 11.77 -15.73 4.06
N THR A 256 10.87 -15.84 3.08
CA THR A 256 11.21 -15.68 1.66
C THR A 256 10.81 -14.35 1.06
N LEU A 257 9.83 -13.65 1.64
CA LEU A 257 9.30 -12.42 1.05
C LEU A 257 10.39 -11.35 0.81
N TRP A 258 11.31 -11.20 1.76
CA TRP A 258 12.43 -10.27 1.62
C TRP A 258 13.34 -10.65 0.45
N ALA A 259 13.69 -11.93 0.34
CA ALA A 259 14.54 -12.46 -0.73
C ALA A 259 13.87 -12.31 -2.11
N ASP A 260 12.57 -12.60 -2.22
CA ASP A 260 11.78 -12.41 -3.44
C ASP A 260 11.83 -10.93 -3.90
N TYR A 261 11.68 -9.99 -2.96
CA TYR A 261 11.71 -8.55 -3.26
C TYR A 261 13.09 -8.07 -3.72
N GLU A 262 14.15 -8.42 -2.98
CA GLU A 262 15.51 -8.04 -3.35
C GLU A 262 15.92 -8.62 -4.70
N PHE A 263 15.58 -9.88 -4.95
CA PHE A 263 15.79 -10.50 -6.25
C PHE A 263 15.10 -9.72 -7.38
N LEU A 264 13.81 -9.38 -7.21
CA LEU A 264 13.05 -8.65 -8.22
C LEU A 264 13.61 -7.24 -8.46
N LYS A 265 14.09 -6.55 -7.43
CA LYS A 265 14.78 -5.27 -7.57
C LYS A 265 16.08 -5.40 -8.37
N ILE A 266 16.93 -6.34 -8.00
CA ILE A 266 18.21 -6.61 -8.69
C ILE A 266 17.95 -7.00 -10.15
N LEU A 267 17.01 -7.90 -10.41
CA LEU A 267 16.62 -8.31 -11.74
C LEU A 267 16.14 -7.13 -12.59
N SER A 268 15.36 -6.21 -11.98
CA SER A 268 14.84 -5.02 -12.64
C SER A 268 15.95 -4.07 -13.08
N VAL A 269 16.95 -3.85 -12.22
CA VAL A 269 18.11 -2.99 -12.53
C VAL A 269 19.00 -3.63 -13.59
N ARG A 270 19.25 -4.94 -13.50
CA ARG A 270 20.00 -5.69 -14.53
C ARG A 270 19.27 -5.64 -15.87
N ALA A 271 17.96 -5.86 -15.89
CA ALA A 271 17.16 -5.76 -17.11
C ALA A 271 17.25 -4.37 -17.75
N ALA A 272 17.16 -3.30 -16.95
CA ALA A 272 17.33 -1.93 -17.43
C ALA A 272 18.71 -1.73 -18.09
N LYS A 273 19.77 -2.25 -17.49
CA LYS A 273 21.14 -2.18 -18.01
C LYS A 273 21.27 -2.94 -19.33
N GLU A 274 20.79 -4.19 -19.39
CA GLU A 274 20.82 -5.01 -20.60
C GLU A 274 19.98 -4.43 -21.75
N MET A 275 18.89 -3.73 -21.41
CA MET A 275 18.07 -2.97 -22.38
C MET A 275 18.75 -1.66 -22.81
N SER A 276 19.93 -1.33 -22.32
CA SER A 276 20.64 -0.06 -22.56
C SER A 276 19.77 1.17 -22.26
N LEU A 277 18.96 1.09 -21.21
CA LEU A 277 18.15 2.23 -20.75
C LEU A 277 19.03 3.23 -19.99
N PRO A 278 18.64 4.54 -19.96
CA PRO A 278 19.37 5.55 -19.22
C PRO A 278 19.63 5.16 -17.76
N GLU A 279 20.79 5.53 -17.23
CA GLU A 279 21.16 5.22 -15.83
C GLU A 279 20.21 5.84 -14.81
N ASP A 280 19.61 6.98 -15.14
CA ASP A 280 18.65 7.73 -14.32
C ASP A 280 17.19 7.33 -14.54
N ILE A 281 16.93 6.27 -15.35
CA ILE A 281 15.55 5.82 -15.56
C ILE A 281 14.89 5.41 -14.25
N GLU A 282 13.67 5.90 -14.03
CA GLU A 282 12.84 5.46 -12.91
C GLU A 282 12.37 4.00 -13.12
N ILE A 283 12.59 3.14 -12.14
CA ILE A 283 12.10 1.76 -12.14
C ILE A 283 10.98 1.64 -11.13
N ASN A 284 9.78 1.31 -11.61
CA ASN A 284 8.60 1.06 -10.78
C ASN A 284 8.39 -0.45 -10.67
N LEU A 285 8.48 -0.97 -9.46
CA LEU A 285 8.22 -2.38 -9.16
C LEU A 285 6.82 -2.53 -8.56
N THR A 286 5.99 -3.39 -9.19
CA THR A 286 4.70 -3.81 -8.65
C THR A 286 4.76 -5.31 -8.38
N VAL A 287 4.53 -5.72 -7.14
CA VAL A 287 4.51 -7.12 -6.74
C VAL A 287 3.10 -7.50 -6.29
N ASN A 288 2.51 -8.49 -6.96
CA ASN A 288 1.21 -9.06 -6.63
C ASN A 288 1.42 -10.42 -5.98
N ILE A 289 0.96 -10.61 -4.75
CA ILE A 289 1.13 -11.83 -3.98
C ILE A 289 -0.24 -12.45 -3.73
N ARG A 290 -0.49 -13.65 -4.28
CA ARG A 290 -1.76 -14.35 -4.10
C ARG A 290 -1.99 -14.80 -2.66
N SER A 291 -0.92 -15.27 -1.99
CA SER A 291 -0.96 -15.69 -0.60
C SER A 291 0.32 -15.22 0.10
N ALA A 292 0.22 -14.15 0.88
CA ALA A 292 1.26 -13.72 1.81
C ALA A 292 0.96 -14.30 3.19
N HIS A 293 1.79 -15.24 3.66
CA HIS A 293 1.49 -16.04 4.85
C HIS A 293 2.68 -16.21 5.80
N ILE A 294 2.38 -16.63 7.02
CA ILE A 294 3.37 -17.09 7.99
C ILE A 294 3.22 -18.60 8.12
N VAL A 295 4.32 -19.33 7.85
CA VAL A 295 4.43 -20.74 8.22
C VAL A 295 5.20 -20.79 9.54
N PRO A 296 4.66 -21.46 10.54
CA PRO A 296 5.30 -21.63 11.84
C PRO A 296 6.70 -22.26 11.75
#